data_468b011374dbef277925f34a2d5dc12c
#
_entry.id   468b011374dbef277925f34a2d5dc12c
#
_cell.length_a   1.000
_cell.length_b   1.000
_cell.length_c   1.000
_cell.angle_alpha   90.00
_cell.angle_beta   90.00
_cell.angle_gamma   90.00
#
_symmetry.space_group_name_H-M   'P 1'
#
loop_
_entity.id
_entity.type
_entity.pdbx_description
1 polymer ?
#
loop_
_entity_poly.entity_id
_entity_poly.type
_entity_poly.pdbx_seq_one_letter_code
_entity_poly.pdbx_strand_id
1 'polypeptide(L)'
;MTVRIEKDGAITTVIHSRPEAKNAMDPASAEALFEAFKEFDADDNASVAVFFGEGGAFCAGWDLKYASELEGEHPLEALNFPEQSGTDLPRGPMGPSRLDLRKPVIAAIAGPAVAGGMELALWCDLRVMEESAYLGVYCRRWGVPLVDGGTVRLPRLVGQGRALEIIMTGRKVPAEEAFRIGACERIVPNGQAREGAEELAKEIARFPQRCMNADRRSVYLQHGLSVEQAMRREW
;
A
#
# COMPACT_ATOMS: atom_id res chain seq x y z
N MET A 1 -5.36 17.62 -11.07
CA MET A 1 -4.16 16.85 -10.63
C MET A 1 -4.67 15.71 -9.77
N THR A 2 -4.39 14.47 -10.15
CA THR A 2 -4.95 13.28 -9.47
C THR A 2 -4.19 12.88 -8.20
N VAL A 3 -2.97 13.40 -8.03
CA VAL A 3 -2.15 13.19 -6.83
C VAL A 3 -1.68 14.54 -6.32
N ARG A 4 -1.77 14.79 -5.02
CA ARG A 4 -1.22 15.96 -4.35
C ARG A 4 -0.51 15.56 -3.06
N ILE A 5 0.42 16.39 -2.63
CA ILE A 5 1.20 16.20 -1.42
C ILE A 5 0.89 17.35 -0.46
N GLU A 6 0.60 17.01 0.79
CA GLU A 6 0.45 17.96 1.88
C GLU A 6 1.48 17.64 2.97
N LYS A 7 2.11 18.66 3.56
CA LYS A 7 3.15 18.46 4.58
C LYS A 7 2.74 19.16 5.88
N ASP A 8 2.85 18.44 7.00
CA ASP A 8 2.69 18.96 8.36
C ASP A 8 3.91 18.55 9.20
N GLY A 9 4.87 19.45 9.33
CA GLY A 9 6.15 19.15 9.96
C GLY A 9 6.88 18.00 9.24
N ALA A 10 7.14 16.92 9.98
CA ALA A 10 7.81 15.73 9.45
C ALA A 10 6.85 14.71 8.80
N ILE A 11 5.55 15.02 8.72
CA ILE A 11 4.55 14.14 8.13
C ILE A 11 4.25 14.59 6.70
N THR A 12 4.24 13.64 5.78
CA THR A 12 3.89 13.85 4.37
C THR A 12 2.61 13.08 4.06
N THR A 13 1.51 13.76 3.75
CA THR A 13 0.27 13.11 3.30
C THR A 13 0.22 13.11 1.78
N VAL A 14 0.30 11.92 1.18
CA VAL A 14 0.14 11.70 -0.26
C VAL A 14 -1.33 11.36 -0.52
N ILE A 15 -2.01 12.20 -1.29
CA ILE A 15 -3.45 12.10 -1.51
C ILE A 15 -3.71 11.74 -2.96
N HIS A 16 -4.41 10.62 -3.18
CA HIS A 16 -4.95 10.22 -4.48
C HIS A 16 -6.42 10.65 -4.59
N SER A 17 -6.75 11.41 -5.62
CA SER A 17 -8.09 12.00 -5.80
C SER A 17 -8.61 11.81 -7.21
N ARG A 18 -9.36 10.72 -7.38
CA ARG A 18 -10.23 10.38 -8.53
C ARG A 18 -11.55 9.81 -8.00
N PRO A 19 -12.33 10.59 -7.22
CA PRO A 19 -13.52 10.08 -6.52
C PRO A 19 -14.58 9.51 -7.47
N GLU A 20 -14.72 10.05 -8.68
CA GLU A 20 -15.62 9.58 -9.73
C GLU A 20 -15.32 8.13 -10.18
N ALA A 21 -14.06 7.71 -10.08
CA ALA A 21 -13.61 6.35 -10.36
C ALA A 21 -13.34 5.53 -9.07
N LYS A 22 -13.74 6.04 -7.89
CA LYS A 22 -13.39 5.44 -6.58
C LYS A 22 -11.89 5.20 -6.43
N ASN A 23 -11.11 6.17 -6.89
CA ASN A 23 -9.65 6.12 -6.90
C ASN A 23 -9.06 4.90 -7.62
N ALA A 24 -9.73 4.42 -8.69
CA ALA A 24 -9.15 3.42 -9.57
C ALA A 24 -7.89 3.98 -10.22
N MET A 25 -6.89 3.10 -10.41
CA MET A 25 -5.55 3.43 -10.87
C MET A 25 -5.46 3.38 -12.39
N ASP A 26 -5.15 4.50 -13.01
CA ASP A 26 -4.68 4.58 -14.39
C ASP A 26 -3.14 4.81 -14.43
N PRO A 27 -2.49 4.68 -15.59
CA PRO A 27 -1.05 4.86 -15.69
C PRO A 27 -0.55 6.22 -15.22
N ALA A 28 -1.31 7.30 -15.44
CA ALA A 28 -0.93 8.64 -15.04
C ALA A 28 -0.95 8.81 -13.52
N SER A 29 -1.98 8.27 -12.86
CA SER A 29 -2.05 8.26 -11.39
C SER A 29 -0.99 7.35 -10.77
N ALA A 30 -0.73 6.19 -11.40
CA ALA A 30 0.32 5.27 -10.95
C ALA A 30 1.71 5.91 -11.00
N GLU A 31 2.03 6.63 -12.09
CA GLU A 31 3.27 7.38 -12.23
C GLU A 31 3.38 8.50 -11.18
N ALA A 32 2.31 9.29 -11.03
CA ALA A 32 2.30 10.40 -10.09
C ALA A 32 2.46 9.93 -8.62
N LEU A 33 1.86 8.79 -8.25
CA LEU A 33 2.04 8.19 -6.92
C LEU A 33 3.46 7.66 -6.74
N PHE A 34 4.02 7.00 -7.75
CA PHE A 34 5.38 6.49 -7.71
C PHE A 34 6.38 7.61 -7.46
N GLU A 35 6.29 8.71 -8.20
CA GLU A 35 7.18 9.86 -8.01
C GLU A 35 6.93 10.57 -6.68
N ALA A 36 5.67 10.70 -6.22
CA ALA A 36 5.36 11.30 -4.93
C ALA A 36 6.02 10.53 -3.75
N PHE A 37 6.01 9.20 -3.79
CA PHE A 37 6.65 8.41 -2.74
C PHE A 37 8.17 8.39 -2.84
N LYS A 38 8.75 8.50 -4.03
CA LYS A 38 10.20 8.73 -4.21
C LYS A 38 10.63 10.09 -3.66
N GLU A 39 9.87 11.15 -3.94
CA GLU A 39 10.12 12.48 -3.37
C GLU A 39 10.07 12.43 -1.83
N PHE A 40 9.03 11.80 -1.26
CA PHE A 40 8.93 11.61 0.18
C PHE A 40 10.16 10.89 0.76
N ASP A 41 10.58 9.79 0.14
CA ASP A 41 11.73 9.02 0.64
C ASP A 41 13.05 9.79 0.57
N ALA A 42 13.18 10.68 -0.43
CA ALA A 42 14.36 11.53 -0.62
C ALA A 42 14.37 12.78 0.28
N ASP A 43 13.22 13.22 0.82
CA ASP A 43 13.12 14.44 1.64
C ASP A 43 13.64 14.21 3.07
N ASP A 44 14.82 14.69 3.40
CA ASP A 44 15.44 14.53 4.73
C ASP A 44 14.62 15.16 5.88
N ASN A 45 13.68 16.06 5.59
CA ASN A 45 12.79 16.65 6.59
C ASN A 45 11.53 15.80 6.86
N ALA A 46 11.22 14.83 6.01
CA ALA A 46 10.09 13.94 6.16
C ALA A 46 10.47 12.66 6.95
N SER A 47 9.61 12.24 7.86
CA SER A 47 9.82 11.02 8.68
C SER A 47 8.82 9.91 8.36
N VAL A 48 7.54 10.25 8.15
CA VAL A 48 6.45 9.29 7.95
C VAL A 48 5.53 9.79 6.84
N ALA A 49 5.12 8.91 5.95
CA ALA A 49 4.05 9.23 5.00
C ALA A 49 2.70 8.65 5.42
N VAL A 50 1.64 9.37 5.09
CA VAL A 50 0.26 8.90 5.09
C VAL A 50 -0.21 8.81 3.65
N PHE A 51 -0.72 7.66 3.23
CA PHE A 51 -1.35 7.47 1.93
C PHE A 51 -2.87 7.48 2.08
N PHE A 52 -3.52 8.43 1.48
CA PHE A 52 -4.97 8.65 1.60
C PHE A 52 -5.66 8.68 0.24
N GLY A 53 -6.77 7.96 0.11
CA GLY A 53 -7.70 8.06 -1.01
C GLY A 53 -8.85 8.99 -0.67
N GLU A 54 -9.01 10.09 -1.41
CA GLU A 54 -10.04 11.08 -1.17
C GLU A 54 -11.41 10.64 -1.73
N GLY A 55 -12.51 11.12 -1.13
CA GLY A 55 -13.85 10.89 -1.64
C GLY A 55 -14.51 9.57 -1.24
N GLY A 56 -14.11 8.99 -0.09
CA GLY A 56 -14.79 7.83 0.52
C GLY A 56 -14.41 6.47 -0.06
N ALA A 57 -13.31 6.41 -0.80
CA ALA A 57 -12.70 5.15 -1.24
C ALA A 57 -11.17 5.27 -1.13
N PHE A 58 -10.51 4.26 -0.63
CA PHE A 58 -9.04 4.23 -0.68
C PHE A 58 -8.55 4.02 -2.11
N CYS A 59 -8.91 2.89 -2.72
CA CYS A 59 -8.62 2.59 -4.12
C CYS A 59 -9.42 1.36 -4.57
N ALA A 60 -10.06 1.46 -5.74
CA ALA A 60 -10.84 0.37 -6.34
C ALA A 60 -10.00 -0.61 -7.18
N GLY A 61 -8.68 -0.43 -7.25
CA GLY A 61 -7.77 -1.23 -8.07
C GLY A 61 -7.50 -0.61 -9.43
N TRP A 62 -7.08 -1.43 -10.40
CA TRP A 62 -6.80 -0.98 -11.76
C TRP A 62 -8.07 -0.46 -12.46
N ASP A 63 -7.95 0.61 -13.23
CA ASP A 63 -9.07 1.20 -13.97
C ASP A 63 -9.45 0.31 -15.17
N LEU A 64 -10.52 -0.47 -15.00
CA LEU A 64 -10.99 -1.41 -16.02
C LEU A 64 -11.58 -0.71 -17.25
N LYS A 65 -12.05 0.53 -17.13
CA LYS A 65 -12.50 1.31 -18.29
C LYS A 65 -11.30 1.64 -19.16
N TYR A 66 -10.26 2.18 -18.56
CA TYR A 66 -8.99 2.41 -19.26
C TYR A 66 -8.47 1.11 -19.91
N ALA A 67 -8.46 -0.01 -19.17
CA ALA A 67 -8.03 -1.30 -19.70
C ALA A 67 -8.86 -1.78 -20.90
N SER A 68 -10.15 -1.49 -20.94
CA SER A 68 -11.04 -1.90 -22.05
C SER A 68 -10.88 -1.07 -23.31
N GLU A 69 -10.25 0.10 -23.23
CA GLU A 69 -10.00 1.01 -24.35
C GLU A 69 -8.63 0.79 -25.01
N LEU A 70 -7.80 -0.09 -24.43
CA LEU A 70 -6.48 -0.41 -24.96
C LEU A 70 -6.60 -1.31 -26.19
N GLU A 71 -6.09 -0.81 -27.32
CA GLU A 71 -5.96 -1.59 -28.56
C GLU A 71 -4.49 -2.00 -28.77
N GLY A 72 -4.25 -3.30 -28.85
CA GLY A 72 -3.02 -3.88 -29.45
C GLY A 72 -1.83 -4.12 -28.54
N GLU A 73 -1.38 -3.20 -27.71
CA GLU A 73 -0.21 -3.38 -26.82
C GLU A 73 -0.62 -3.80 -25.41
N HIS A 74 0.13 -4.71 -24.80
CA HIS A 74 -0.11 -5.09 -23.40
C HIS A 74 0.41 -3.97 -22.49
N PRO A 75 -0.46 -3.23 -21.75
CA PRO A 75 -0.07 -2.00 -21.03
C PRO A 75 0.93 -2.21 -19.91
N LEU A 76 1.19 -3.46 -19.54
CA LEU A 76 2.11 -3.85 -18.47
C LEU A 76 3.47 -4.34 -18.99
N GLU A 77 3.67 -4.42 -20.30
CA GLU A 77 4.91 -4.99 -20.87
C GLU A 77 6.16 -4.17 -20.47
N ALA A 78 6.04 -2.85 -20.51
CA ALA A 78 7.10 -1.94 -20.05
C ALA A 78 7.39 -2.02 -18.53
N LEU A 79 6.52 -2.71 -17.76
CA LEU A 79 6.64 -2.88 -16.32
C LEU A 79 7.18 -4.25 -15.92
N ASN A 80 7.68 -5.05 -16.87
CA ASN A 80 8.29 -6.34 -16.58
C ASN A 80 9.50 -6.17 -15.65
N PHE A 81 9.71 -7.16 -14.79
CA PHE A 81 10.94 -7.20 -13.99
C PHE A 81 12.14 -7.36 -14.93
N PRO A 82 13.22 -6.60 -14.72
CA PRO A 82 14.43 -6.76 -15.51
C PRO A 82 15.04 -8.15 -15.28
N GLU A 83 15.64 -8.73 -16.33
CA GLU A 83 16.29 -10.05 -16.25
C GLU A 83 17.51 -10.04 -15.30
N GLN A 84 18.18 -8.90 -15.18
CA GLN A 84 19.36 -8.76 -14.33
C GLN A 84 18.94 -8.27 -12.93
N SER A 85 19.36 -9.01 -11.90
CA SER A 85 19.23 -8.56 -10.51
C SER A 85 20.14 -7.35 -10.25
N GLY A 86 19.64 -6.38 -9.47
CA GLY A 86 20.39 -5.17 -9.09
C GLY A 86 20.17 -3.96 -10.00
N THR A 87 19.33 -4.07 -11.02
CA THR A 87 18.79 -2.92 -11.77
C THR A 87 17.63 -2.28 -11.01
N ASP A 88 17.44 -0.97 -11.15
CA ASP A 88 16.26 -0.29 -10.63
C ASP A 88 14.99 -0.94 -11.19
N LEU A 89 14.09 -1.30 -10.29
CA LEU A 89 12.82 -1.87 -10.70
C LEU A 89 11.92 -0.79 -11.31
N PRO A 90 11.22 -1.08 -12.41
CA PRO A 90 10.17 -0.20 -12.90
C PRO A 90 9.07 -0.11 -11.83
N ARG A 91 8.31 0.98 -11.85
CA ARG A 91 7.14 1.08 -10.97
C ARG A 91 6.23 -0.15 -11.10
N GLY A 92 5.48 -0.44 -10.05
CA GLY A 92 4.42 -1.45 -10.16
C GLY A 92 3.25 -0.96 -11.03
N PRO A 93 2.38 -1.86 -11.51
CA PRO A 93 1.12 -1.48 -12.15
C PRO A 93 0.31 -0.46 -11.32
N MET A 94 0.28 -0.64 -10.02
CA MET A 94 -0.37 0.27 -9.07
C MET A 94 0.53 1.43 -8.59
N GLY A 95 1.61 1.73 -9.28
CA GLY A 95 2.54 2.81 -8.93
C GLY A 95 3.59 2.35 -7.91
N PRO A 96 3.50 2.76 -6.63
CA PRO A 96 4.57 2.56 -5.63
C PRO A 96 4.72 1.12 -5.13
N SER A 97 3.91 0.18 -5.56
CA SER A 97 3.82 -1.19 -5.01
C SER A 97 5.12 -1.99 -4.98
N ARG A 98 6.13 -1.58 -5.78
CA ARG A 98 7.47 -2.19 -5.84
C ARG A 98 8.55 -1.36 -5.13
N LEU A 99 8.24 -0.16 -4.65
CA LEU A 99 9.20 0.66 -3.92
C LEU A 99 9.55 0.02 -2.57
N ASP A 100 10.85 -0.04 -2.28
CA ASP A 100 11.40 -0.36 -0.97
C ASP A 100 11.88 0.94 -0.31
N LEU A 101 10.96 1.61 0.39
CA LEU A 101 11.23 2.89 1.01
C LEU A 101 12.03 2.75 2.30
N ARG A 102 12.88 3.73 2.57
CA ARG A 102 13.65 3.82 3.82
C ARG A 102 12.79 4.26 5.02
N LYS A 103 11.63 4.88 4.75
CA LYS A 103 10.73 5.50 5.72
C LYS A 103 9.36 4.84 5.71
N PRO A 104 8.63 4.83 6.84
CA PRO A 104 7.34 4.17 6.94
C PRO A 104 6.23 4.93 6.22
N VAL A 105 5.25 4.14 5.76
CA VAL A 105 4.00 4.62 5.15
C VAL A 105 2.81 4.02 5.89
N ILE A 106 1.81 4.84 6.17
CA ILE A 106 0.54 4.44 6.80
C ILE A 106 -0.59 4.60 5.78
N ALA A 107 -1.34 3.55 5.51
CA ALA A 107 -2.56 3.64 4.71
C ALA A 107 -3.72 4.18 5.55
N ALA A 108 -4.33 5.28 5.10
CA ALA A 108 -5.56 5.85 5.66
C ALA A 108 -6.74 5.41 4.81
N ILE A 109 -7.50 4.40 5.27
CA ILE A 109 -8.47 3.67 4.46
C ILE A 109 -9.89 4.13 4.81
N ALA A 110 -10.43 5.02 3.99
CA ALA A 110 -11.83 5.40 4.00
C ALA A 110 -12.58 4.56 2.94
N GLY A 111 -13.51 3.69 3.36
CA GLY A 111 -14.29 2.85 2.45
C GLY A 111 -13.50 1.70 1.79
N PRO A 112 -13.74 1.41 0.49
CA PRO A 112 -13.14 0.27 -0.18
C PRO A 112 -11.64 0.44 -0.46
N ALA A 113 -10.86 -0.61 -0.14
CA ALA A 113 -9.51 -0.87 -0.63
C ALA A 113 -9.53 -2.27 -1.25
N VAL A 114 -9.73 -2.35 -2.58
CA VAL A 114 -10.02 -3.63 -3.25
C VAL A 114 -9.12 -3.86 -4.46
N ALA A 115 -8.94 -5.12 -4.83
CA ALA A 115 -8.05 -5.55 -5.92
C ALA A 115 -6.64 -4.97 -5.73
N GLY A 116 -6.07 -4.28 -6.72
CA GLY A 116 -4.80 -3.56 -6.58
C GLY A 116 -4.78 -2.50 -5.47
N GLY A 117 -5.95 -1.94 -5.11
CA GLY A 117 -6.09 -1.05 -3.95
C GLY A 117 -5.84 -1.75 -2.62
N MET A 118 -6.25 -3.01 -2.48
CA MET A 118 -5.86 -3.82 -1.34
C MET A 118 -4.35 -4.10 -1.34
N GLU A 119 -3.75 -4.35 -2.50
CA GLU A 119 -2.31 -4.55 -2.62
C GLU A 119 -1.50 -3.31 -2.20
N LEU A 120 -1.98 -2.10 -2.56
CA LEU A 120 -1.41 -0.83 -2.09
C LEU A 120 -1.57 -0.64 -0.58
N ALA A 121 -2.72 -0.98 -0.01
CA ALA A 121 -2.92 -0.95 1.44
C ALA A 121 -1.96 -1.90 2.18
N LEU A 122 -1.70 -3.08 1.60
CA LEU A 122 -0.75 -4.06 2.13
C LEU A 122 0.72 -3.68 1.85
N TRP A 123 1.00 -2.83 0.88
CA TRP A 123 2.32 -2.28 0.63
C TRP A 123 2.73 -1.28 1.71
N CYS A 124 1.79 -0.49 2.24
CA CYS A 124 2.03 0.35 3.40
C CYS A 124 2.44 -0.47 4.62
N ASP A 125 3.24 0.09 5.51
CA ASP A 125 3.68 -0.58 6.75
C ASP A 125 2.50 -0.83 7.70
N LEU A 126 1.66 0.18 7.88
CA LEU A 126 0.52 0.16 8.79
C LEU A 126 -0.77 0.61 8.06
N ARG A 127 -1.92 0.23 8.61
CA ARG A 127 -3.26 0.54 8.07
C ARG A 127 -4.15 1.06 9.19
N VAL A 128 -4.75 2.23 8.96
CA VAL A 128 -5.82 2.80 9.76
C VAL A 128 -7.09 2.76 8.92
N MET A 129 -8.12 2.06 9.38
CA MET A 129 -9.36 1.84 8.63
C MET A 129 -10.54 2.49 9.32
N GLU A 130 -11.44 3.08 8.55
CA GLU A 130 -12.77 3.45 9.07
C GLU A 130 -13.61 2.21 9.37
N GLU A 131 -14.56 2.32 10.30
CA GLU A 131 -15.48 1.23 10.66
C GLU A 131 -16.22 0.65 9.45
N SER A 132 -16.61 1.49 8.49
CA SER A 132 -17.30 1.06 7.26
C SER A 132 -16.37 0.55 6.16
N ALA A 133 -15.06 0.74 6.31
CA ALA A 133 -14.07 0.38 5.32
C ALA A 133 -13.91 -1.15 5.20
N TYR A 134 -13.35 -1.59 4.10
CA TYR A 134 -13.12 -3.01 3.85
C TYR A 134 -12.01 -3.26 2.85
N LEU A 135 -11.40 -4.45 2.98
CA LEU A 135 -10.46 -5.02 2.02
C LEU A 135 -11.17 -6.07 1.15
N GLY A 136 -10.58 -6.39 -0.02
CA GLY A 136 -11.10 -7.48 -0.84
C GLY A 136 -10.31 -7.72 -2.13
N VAL A 137 -10.19 -9.00 -2.51
CA VAL A 137 -9.51 -9.42 -3.76
C VAL A 137 -10.53 -9.41 -4.92
N TYR A 138 -11.07 -8.23 -5.23
CA TYR A 138 -12.16 -8.11 -6.21
C TYR A 138 -11.73 -8.32 -7.66
N CYS A 139 -10.45 -8.25 -7.97
CA CYS A 139 -9.89 -8.63 -9.27
C CYS A 139 -10.25 -10.08 -9.66
N ARG A 140 -10.47 -10.97 -8.67
CA ARG A 140 -10.94 -12.35 -8.90
C ARG A 140 -12.22 -12.43 -9.72
N ARG A 141 -13.13 -11.47 -9.57
CA ARG A 141 -14.40 -11.41 -10.30
C ARG A 141 -14.24 -11.15 -11.80
N TRP A 142 -13.07 -10.61 -12.18
CA TRP A 142 -12.76 -10.18 -13.54
C TRP A 142 -11.64 -11.00 -14.20
N GLY A 143 -11.20 -12.07 -13.54
CA GLY A 143 -10.11 -12.90 -14.05
C GLY A 143 -8.73 -12.23 -14.02
N VAL A 144 -8.58 -11.10 -13.33
CA VAL A 144 -7.31 -10.37 -13.21
C VAL A 144 -6.52 -10.93 -12.02
N PRO A 145 -5.24 -11.30 -12.20
CA PRO A 145 -4.39 -11.75 -11.10
C PRO A 145 -3.95 -10.59 -10.19
N LEU A 146 -3.53 -10.92 -8.97
CA LEU A 146 -2.77 -10.02 -8.10
C LEU A 146 -1.32 -9.97 -8.62
N VAL A 147 -0.80 -8.76 -8.89
CA VAL A 147 0.53 -8.55 -9.47
C VAL A 147 1.35 -7.45 -8.76
N ASP A 148 0.76 -6.84 -7.74
CA ASP A 148 1.35 -5.76 -6.95
C ASP A 148 1.73 -6.19 -5.52
N GLY A 149 1.90 -7.50 -5.31
CA GLY A 149 2.43 -8.08 -4.08
C GLY A 149 1.40 -8.58 -3.07
N GLY A 150 0.11 -8.64 -3.44
CA GLY A 150 -0.95 -9.12 -2.56
C GLY A 150 -0.75 -10.57 -2.12
N THR A 151 -0.31 -11.45 -3.04
CA THR A 151 -0.01 -12.86 -2.72
C THR A 151 1.24 -13.04 -1.87
N VAL A 152 2.09 -12.02 -1.79
CA VAL A 152 3.32 -12.02 -0.99
C VAL A 152 3.07 -11.45 0.41
N ARG A 153 2.36 -10.30 0.48
CA ARG A 153 2.20 -9.54 1.74
C ARG A 153 1.06 -10.07 2.60
N LEU A 154 -0.08 -10.41 2.00
CA LEU A 154 -1.23 -10.88 2.78
C LEU A 154 -0.93 -12.13 3.64
N PRO A 155 -0.29 -13.20 3.11
CA PRO A 155 0.04 -14.38 3.91
C PRO A 155 0.99 -14.09 5.07
N ARG A 156 1.85 -13.07 4.93
CA ARG A 156 2.78 -12.66 5.98
C ARG A 156 2.10 -11.93 7.13
N LEU A 157 0.96 -11.28 6.86
CA LEU A 157 0.16 -10.58 7.86
C LEU A 157 -0.83 -11.51 8.57
N VAL A 158 -1.59 -12.30 7.80
CA VAL A 158 -2.74 -13.04 8.35
C VAL A 158 -2.53 -14.55 8.42
N GLY A 159 -1.39 -15.03 7.96
CA GLY A 159 -1.10 -16.46 7.80
C GLY A 159 -1.67 -17.05 6.51
N GLN A 160 -1.05 -18.14 6.05
CA GLN A 160 -1.32 -18.73 4.74
C GLN A 160 -2.77 -19.17 4.55
N GLY A 161 -3.37 -19.83 5.54
CA GLY A 161 -4.73 -20.36 5.41
C GLY A 161 -5.79 -19.27 5.20
N ARG A 162 -5.74 -18.19 6.00
CA ARG A 162 -6.64 -17.04 5.85
C ARG A 162 -6.39 -16.28 4.54
N ALA A 163 -5.13 -16.10 4.18
CA ALA A 163 -4.79 -15.46 2.93
C ALA A 163 -5.35 -16.23 1.72
N LEU A 164 -5.21 -17.55 1.70
CA LEU A 164 -5.77 -18.40 0.64
C LEU A 164 -7.30 -18.29 0.56
N GLU A 165 -7.98 -18.33 1.70
CA GLU A 165 -9.44 -18.17 1.73
C GLU A 165 -9.86 -16.82 1.15
N ILE A 166 -9.26 -15.71 1.58
CA ILE A 166 -9.56 -14.37 1.09
C ILE A 166 -9.25 -14.23 -0.40
N ILE A 167 -8.09 -14.74 -0.85
CA ILE A 167 -7.66 -14.66 -2.26
C ILE A 167 -8.56 -15.49 -3.18
N MET A 168 -8.88 -16.72 -2.79
CA MET A 168 -9.66 -17.63 -3.65
C MET A 168 -11.12 -17.23 -3.73
N THR A 169 -11.72 -16.78 -2.63
CA THR A 169 -13.14 -16.37 -2.60
C THR A 169 -13.37 -14.97 -3.16
N GLY A 170 -12.36 -14.08 -3.04
CA GLY A 170 -12.51 -12.66 -3.40
C GLY A 170 -13.60 -11.95 -2.60
N ARG A 171 -13.91 -12.44 -1.39
CA ARG A 171 -14.94 -11.86 -0.52
C ARG A 171 -14.54 -10.52 0.07
N LYS A 172 -15.51 -9.81 0.61
CA LYS A 172 -15.31 -8.63 1.45
C LYS A 172 -14.72 -9.04 2.79
N VAL A 173 -13.71 -8.29 3.25
CA VAL A 173 -13.12 -8.37 4.60
C VAL A 173 -13.39 -7.03 5.30
N PRO A 174 -14.42 -6.93 6.16
CA PRO A 174 -14.74 -5.70 6.89
C PRO A 174 -13.60 -5.27 7.83
N ALA A 175 -13.58 -3.99 8.22
CA ALA A 175 -12.55 -3.41 9.09
C ALA A 175 -12.36 -4.19 10.40
N GLU A 176 -13.46 -4.58 11.06
CA GLU A 176 -13.42 -5.37 12.29
C GLU A 176 -12.74 -6.74 12.08
N GLU A 177 -13.06 -7.43 10.98
CA GLU A 177 -12.38 -8.68 10.66
C GLU A 177 -10.92 -8.44 10.33
N ALA A 178 -10.60 -7.41 9.51
CA ALA A 178 -9.23 -7.05 9.14
C ALA A 178 -8.37 -6.79 10.40
N PHE A 179 -8.90 -6.07 11.36
CA PHE A 179 -8.25 -5.84 12.66
C PHE A 179 -8.02 -7.13 13.44
N ARG A 180 -9.05 -7.96 13.58
CA ARG A 180 -8.98 -9.23 14.32
C ARG A 180 -7.96 -10.21 13.74
N ILE A 181 -7.74 -10.20 12.42
CA ILE A 181 -6.80 -11.11 11.73
C ILE A 181 -5.42 -10.53 11.50
N GLY A 182 -5.17 -9.27 11.90
CA GLY A 182 -3.88 -8.60 11.74
C GLY A 182 -3.64 -7.99 10.35
N ALA A 183 -4.70 -7.75 9.57
CA ALA A 183 -4.63 -7.02 8.30
C ALA A 183 -4.91 -5.52 8.44
N CYS A 184 -5.12 -5.04 9.66
CA CYS A 184 -5.32 -3.64 10.03
C CYS A 184 -4.83 -3.42 11.47
N GLU A 185 -4.22 -2.28 11.76
CA GLU A 185 -3.64 -1.96 13.06
C GLU A 185 -4.54 -1.06 13.92
N ARG A 186 -5.38 -0.22 13.31
CA ARG A 186 -6.31 0.67 14.03
C ARG A 186 -7.63 0.79 13.27
N ILE A 187 -8.73 0.85 14.02
CA ILE A 187 -10.06 1.22 13.50
C ILE A 187 -10.44 2.57 14.09
N VAL A 188 -10.99 3.45 13.24
CA VAL A 188 -11.45 4.79 13.61
C VAL A 188 -12.88 5.01 13.12
N PRO A 189 -13.63 5.96 13.72
CA PRO A 189 -14.95 6.35 13.22
C PRO A 189 -14.92 6.80 11.75
N ASN A 190 -16.06 6.66 11.07
CA ASN A 190 -16.19 7.08 9.68
C ASN A 190 -15.88 8.58 9.52
N GLY A 191 -15.12 8.92 8.48
CA GLY A 191 -14.64 10.27 8.21
C GLY A 191 -13.32 10.63 8.89
N GLN A 192 -12.72 9.71 9.69
CA GLN A 192 -11.52 9.99 10.47
C GLN A 192 -10.28 9.18 10.04
N ALA A 193 -10.33 8.47 8.90
CA ALA A 193 -9.19 7.66 8.45
C ALA A 193 -7.91 8.49 8.32
N ARG A 194 -8.00 9.65 7.67
CA ARG A 194 -6.86 10.54 7.45
C ARG A 194 -6.31 11.06 8.78
N GLU A 195 -7.17 11.64 9.61
CA GLU A 195 -6.79 12.22 10.92
C GLU A 195 -6.12 11.15 11.80
N GLY A 196 -6.74 9.97 11.93
CA GLY A 196 -6.18 8.88 12.74
C GLY A 196 -4.86 8.33 12.21
N ALA A 197 -4.64 8.33 10.90
CA ALA A 197 -3.36 7.96 10.31
C ALA A 197 -2.29 9.05 10.53
N GLU A 198 -2.64 10.32 10.41
CA GLU A 198 -1.73 11.45 10.69
C GLU A 198 -1.36 11.52 12.18
N GLU A 199 -2.28 11.21 13.09
CA GLU A 199 -1.98 11.09 14.53
C GLU A 199 -0.99 9.94 14.80
N LEU A 200 -1.21 8.76 14.20
CA LEU A 200 -0.26 7.66 14.29
C LEU A 200 1.10 8.02 13.69
N ALA A 201 1.12 8.74 12.57
CA ALA A 201 2.35 9.23 11.96
C ALA A 201 3.11 10.19 12.88
N LYS A 202 2.40 11.12 13.55
CA LYS A 202 2.99 12.03 14.56
C LYS A 202 3.54 11.27 15.76
N GLU A 203 2.87 10.22 16.21
CA GLU A 203 3.36 9.34 17.28
C GLU A 203 4.70 8.71 16.90
N ILE A 204 4.81 8.14 15.69
CA ILE A 204 6.02 7.50 15.17
C ILE A 204 7.15 8.53 14.95
N ALA A 205 6.83 9.71 14.43
CA ALA A 205 7.82 10.75 14.15
C ALA A 205 8.51 11.33 15.41
N ARG A 206 7.98 11.09 16.61
CA ARG A 206 8.60 11.53 17.88
C ARG A 206 9.83 10.73 18.26
N PHE A 207 9.99 9.51 17.73
CA PHE A 207 11.11 8.63 18.06
C PHE A 207 12.35 8.94 17.21
N PRO A 208 13.55 8.55 17.66
CA PRO A 208 14.78 8.65 16.86
C PRO A 208 14.64 7.83 15.57
N GLN A 209 14.49 8.50 14.44
CA GLN A 209 14.13 7.88 13.16
C GLN A 209 15.16 6.86 12.67
N ARG A 210 16.45 7.08 12.95
CA ARG A 210 17.51 6.15 12.54
C ARG A 210 17.33 4.77 13.17
N CYS A 211 17.04 4.73 14.48
CA CYS A 211 16.82 3.50 15.23
C CYS A 211 15.54 2.80 14.74
N MET A 212 14.41 3.51 14.74
CA MET A 212 13.11 2.98 14.33
C MET A 212 13.14 2.42 12.90
N ASN A 213 13.77 3.11 11.94
CA ASN A 213 13.87 2.64 10.57
C ASN A 213 14.84 1.44 10.42
N ALA A 214 15.87 1.32 11.28
CA ALA A 214 16.71 0.13 11.31
C ALA A 214 15.92 -1.10 11.73
N ASP A 215 15.13 -1.00 12.80
CA ASP A 215 14.28 -2.08 13.29
C ASP A 215 13.21 -2.46 12.25
N ARG A 216 12.52 -1.46 11.66
CA ARG A 216 11.57 -1.66 10.56
C ARG A 216 12.22 -2.45 9.41
N ARG A 217 13.40 -2.04 8.97
CA ARG A 217 14.11 -2.70 7.89
C ARG A 217 14.49 -4.15 8.24
N SER A 218 14.92 -4.40 9.48
CA SER A 218 15.24 -5.74 9.97
C SER A 218 14.03 -6.68 9.87
N VAL A 219 12.84 -6.20 10.25
CA VAL A 219 11.58 -6.98 10.14
C VAL A 219 11.32 -7.44 8.69
N TYR A 220 11.57 -6.60 7.68
CA TYR A 220 11.39 -6.99 6.28
C TYR A 220 12.47 -7.93 5.77
N LEU A 221 13.71 -7.71 6.16
CA LEU A 221 14.87 -8.42 5.62
C LEU A 221 15.06 -9.84 6.18
N GLN A 222 14.37 -10.19 7.26
CA GLN A 222 14.47 -11.51 7.90
C GLN A 222 13.74 -12.63 7.14
N HIS A 223 12.81 -12.29 6.25
CA HIS A 223 12.01 -13.30 5.57
C HIS A 223 12.86 -14.27 4.74
N GLY A 224 12.69 -15.58 4.99
CA GLY A 224 13.45 -16.65 4.33
C GLY A 224 14.82 -16.94 4.94
N LEU A 225 15.22 -16.22 5.99
CA LEU A 225 16.45 -16.49 6.73
C LEU A 225 16.22 -17.49 7.88
N SER A 226 17.26 -18.24 8.27
CA SER A 226 17.24 -18.92 9.57
C SER A 226 17.25 -17.91 10.71
N VAL A 227 16.80 -18.29 11.91
CA VAL A 227 16.81 -17.40 13.09
C VAL A 227 18.22 -16.84 13.36
N GLU A 228 19.25 -17.67 13.28
CA GLU A 228 20.64 -17.23 13.47
C GLU A 228 21.05 -16.20 12.42
N GLN A 229 20.73 -16.43 11.14
CA GLN A 229 21.04 -15.48 10.06
C GLN A 229 20.29 -14.15 10.23
N ALA A 230 19.01 -14.22 10.63
CA ALA A 230 18.18 -13.04 10.90
C ALA A 230 18.79 -12.21 12.05
N MET A 231 19.12 -12.84 13.19
CA MET A 231 19.74 -12.16 14.35
C MET A 231 21.11 -11.54 14.02
N ARG A 232 21.94 -12.23 13.19
CA ARG A 232 23.21 -11.66 12.72
C ARG A 232 23.01 -10.43 11.83
N ARG A 233 21.90 -10.37 11.11
CA ARG A 233 21.57 -9.25 10.23
C ARG A 233 20.95 -8.08 10.98
N GLU A 234 20.25 -8.36 12.08
CA GLU A 234 19.69 -7.36 12.99
C GLU A 234 20.80 -6.58 13.74
N TRP A 235 21.87 -7.30 14.19
CA TRP A 235 23.07 -6.71 14.83
C TRP A 235 23.86 -5.83 13.86
#